data_d7086b8ed4fd740423b6ca9292d373f8
#
_entry.id   d7086b8ed4fd740423b6ca9292d373f8
#
_cell.length_a   1.000
_cell.length_b   1.000
_cell.length_c   1.000
_cell.angle_alpha   90.00
_cell.angle_beta   90.00
_cell.angle_gamma   90.00
#
_symmetry.space_group_name_H-M   'P 1'
#
loop_
_entity.id
_entity.type
_entity.pdbx_description
1 polymer ?
#
loop_
_entity_poly.entity_id
_entity_poly.type
_entity_poly.pdbx_seq_one_letter_code
_entity_poly.pdbx_strand_id
1 'polypeptide(L)'
;MNELVDDAIWRLRRTDGSPLLPSTGTGELTGLTVAVKDVFEVEGFAMGAGNPVWLAERTPARHDSAAVAALREAGAAVAGLAHTDEFAYSIAGRNAHWGTPP
;
A
#
# COMPACT_ATOMS: atom_id res chain seq x y z
N MET A 1 4.79 11.54 -16.41
CA MET A 1 5.16 10.63 -15.31
C MET A 1 4.36 11.00 -14.06
N ASN A 2 3.71 10.01 -13.45
CA ASN A 2 2.95 10.27 -12.23
C ASN A 2 3.89 10.34 -11.03
N GLU A 3 3.79 11.43 -10.28
CA GLU A 3 4.53 11.57 -9.04
C GLU A 3 3.87 10.74 -7.95
N LEU A 4 4.65 10.34 -6.95
CA LEU A 4 4.18 9.61 -5.79
C LEU A 4 4.10 10.54 -4.59
N VAL A 5 3.08 10.34 -3.77
CA VAL A 5 2.83 11.11 -2.54
C VAL A 5 3.21 10.25 -1.35
N ASP A 6 3.81 10.89 -0.35
CA ASP A 6 4.08 10.31 0.96
C ASP A 6 3.61 11.33 1.99
N ASP A 7 2.53 11.04 2.70
CA ASP A 7 1.94 11.91 3.71
C ASP A 7 1.50 11.11 4.94
N ALA A 8 0.69 11.69 5.82
CA ALA A 8 0.27 11.01 7.05
C ALA A 8 -0.73 9.86 6.83
N ILE A 9 -1.34 9.77 5.65
CA ILE A 9 -2.29 8.71 5.30
C ILE A 9 -1.62 7.71 4.37
N TRP A 10 -0.96 8.20 3.32
CA TRP A 10 -0.38 7.40 2.26
C TRP A 10 1.14 7.33 2.36
N ARG A 11 1.69 6.13 2.36
CA ARG A 11 3.12 5.96 2.16
C ARG A 11 3.48 6.15 0.68
N LEU A 12 2.65 5.62 -0.20
CA LEU A 12 2.82 5.83 -1.64
C LEU A 12 1.45 5.91 -2.30
N ARG A 13 1.23 6.96 -3.09
CA ARG A 13 0.05 7.16 -3.90
C ARG A 13 0.42 8.06 -5.08
N ARG A 14 -0.19 7.87 -6.23
CA ARG A 14 0.04 8.77 -7.36
C ARG A 14 -0.68 10.10 -7.14
N THR A 15 -0.03 11.20 -7.49
CA THR A 15 -0.57 12.54 -7.27
C THR A 15 -1.83 12.81 -8.08
N ASP A 16 -1.99 12.17 -9.23
CA ASP A 16 -3.15 12.36 -10.10
C ASP A 16 -4.36 11.51 -9.69
N GLY A 17 -4.24 10.72 -8.63
CA GLY A 17 -5.33 9.87 -8.15
C GLY A 17 -5.53 8.58 -8.92
N SER A 18 -4.71 8.30 -9.94
CA SER A 18 -4.80 7.03 -10.64
C SER A 18 -4.31 5.90 -9.75
N PRO A 19 -4.76 4.65 -9.98
CA PRO A 19 -4.30 3.52 -9.19
C PRO A 19 -2.79 3.33 -9.23
N LEU A 20 -2.20 2.96 -8.09
CA LEU A 20 -0.79 2.61 -8.02
C LEU A 20 -0.50 1.37 -8.86
N LEU A 21 -1.38 0.37 -8.79
CA LEU A 21 -1.32 -0.83 -9.63
C LEU A 21 -2.71 -1.19 -10.15
N PRO A 22 -2.80 -1.70 -11.39
CA PRO A 22 -4.07 -2.16 -11.93
C PRO A 22 -4.50 -3.49 -11.31
N SER A 23 -5.76 -3.87 -11.55
CA SER A 23 -6.21 -5.23 -11.26
C SER A 23 -5.47 -6.23 -12.15
N THR A 24 -5.43 -7.49 -11.73
CA THR A 24 -4.85 -8.58 -12.51
C THR A 24 -5.91 -9.48 -13.13
N GLY A 25 -7.18 -9.22 -12.85
CA GLY A 25 -8.29 -9.98 -13.38
C GLY A 25 -9.57 -9.18 -13.35
N THR A 26 -10.68 -9.87 -13.55
CA THR A 26 -12.01 -9.29 -13.45
C THR A 26 -12.88 -10.18 -12.57
N GLY A 27 -13.88 -9.59 -11.92
CA GLY A 27 -14.76 -10.30 -11.02
C GLY A 27 -15.67 -9.35 -10.24
N GLU A 28 -16.06 -9.73 -9.04
CA GLU A 28 -17.01 -8.96 -8.25
C GLU A 28 -16.48 -7.59 -7.85
N LEU A 29 -15.15 -7.40 -7.84
CA LEU A 29 -14.52 -6.14 -7.42
C LEU A 29 -14.11 -5.26 -8.60
N THR A 30 -14.47 -5.62 -9.81
CA THR A 30 -14.14 -4.82 -11.01
C THR A 30 -14.66 -3.39 -10.85
N GLY A 31 -13.80 -2.42 -11.09
CA GLY A 31 -14.13 -1.01 -10.94
C GLY A 31 -13.89 -0.44 -9.55
N LEU A 32 -13.57 -1.28 -8.57
CA LEU A 32 -13.26 -0.83 -7.22
C LEU A 32 -11.74 -0.67 -7.03
N THR A 33 -11.37 0.18 -6.10
CA THR A 33 -9.98 0.34 -5.68
C THR A 33 -9.84 0.02 -4.19
N VAL A 34 -8.67 -0.48 -3.80
CA VAL A 34 -8.36 -0.80 -2.41
C VAL A 34 -7.11 -0.05 -1.97
N ALA A 35 -7.11 0.44 -0.74
CA ALA A 35 -5.91 0.93 -0.08
C ALA A 35 -5.27 -0.27 0.63
N VAL A 36 -3.99 -0.50 0.37
CA VAL A 36 -3.27 -1.61 0.97
C VAL A 36 -2.42 -1.09 2.12
N LYS A 37 -2.64 -1.63 3.30
CA LYS A 37 -1.84 -1.28 4.47
C LYS A 37 -0.39 -1.73 4.26
N ASP A 38 0.57 -0.90 4.65
CA ASP A 38 2.00 -1.11 4.39
C ASP A 38 2.64 -2.18 5.27
N VAL A 39 1.88 -3.22 5.59
CA VAL A 39 2.35 -4.47 6.19
C VAL A 39 2.10 -5.66 5.26
N PHE A 40 1.48 -5.43 4.10
CA PHE A 40 1.27 -6.45 3.08
C PHE A 40 2.24 -6.23 1.93
N GLU A 41 2.81 -7.29 1.41
CA GLU A 41 3.65 -7.20 0.22
C GLU A 41 2.80 -6.91 -1.01
N VAL A 42 3.27 -5.95 -1.80
CA VAL A 42 2.66 -5.55 -3.07
C VAL A 42 3.75 -5.60 -4.14
N GLU A 43 3.48 -6.30 -5.22
CA GLU A 43 4.42 -6.51 -6.30
C GLU A 43 5.04 -5.19 -6.79
N GLY A 44 6.36 -5.15 -6.83
CA GLY A 44 7.10 -4.00 -7.33
C GLY A 44 7.43 -2.94 -6.28
N PHE A 45 6.95 -3.10 -5.04
CA PHE A 45 7.17 -2.11 -3.98
C PHE A 45 7.75 -2.76 -2.73
N ALA A 46 8.66 -2.05 -2.07
CA ALA A 46 9.20 -2.49 -0.78
C ALA A 46 8.16 -2.24 0.31
N MET A 47 8.01 -3.19 1.22
CA MET A 47 7.09 -3.07 2.36
C MET A 47 7.78 -2.33 3.50
N GLY A 48 7.17 -1.24 3.99
CA GLY A 48 7.75 -0.38 5.00
C GLY A 48 7.49 -0.80 6.45
N ALA A 49 6.40 -1.51 6.71
CA ALA A 49 5.98 -1.94 8.05
C ALA A 49 5.93 -0.80 9.09
N GLY A 50 5.76 0.44 8.62
CA GLY A 50 5.70 1.61 9.51
C GLY A 50 7.06 2.11 10.00
N ASN A 51 8.16 1.59 9.49
CA ASN A 51 9.49 1.97 9.94
C ASN A 51 10.41 2.31 8.76
N PRO A 52 10.90 3.58 8.65
CA PRO A 52 11.73 3.98 7.51
C PRO A 52 13.10 3.29 7.47
N VAL A 53 13.65 2.89 8.60
CA VAL A 53 14.92 2.16 8.63
C VAL A 53 14.73 0.75 8.07
N TRP A 54 13.66 0.09 8.45
CA TRP A 54 13.27 -1.20 7.88
C TRP A 54 13.06 -1.08 6.38
N LEU A 55 12.31 -0.07 5.94
CA LEU A 55 12.03 0.18 4.53
C LEU A 55 13.30 0.36 3.70
N ALA A 56 14.27 1.12 4.23
CA ALA A 56 15.53 1.40 3.53
C ALA A 56 16.36 0.14 3.25
N GLU A 57 16.15 -0.93 4.04
CA GLU A 57 16.85 -2.20 3.89
C GLU A 57 16.10 -3.23 3.05
N ARG A 58 14.88 -2.89 2.62
CA ARG A 58 14.02 -3.82 1.88
C ARG A 58 14.19 -3.65 0.37
N THR A 59 14.01 -4.75 -0.33
CA THR A 59 13.92 -4.74 -1.79
C THR A 59 12.44 -4.77 -2.19
N PRO A 60 12.09 -4.32 -3.40
CA PRO A 60 10.72 -4.46 -3.89
C PRO A 60 10.25 -5.90 -3.85
N ALA A 61 9.02 -6.13 -3.43
CA ALA A 61 8.43 -7.46 -3.41
C ALA A 61 8.29 -8.01 -4.83
N ARG A 62 8.56 -9.29 -5.00
CA ARG A 62 8.42 -9.97 -6.30
C ARG A 62 6.99 -10.38 -6.59
N HIS A 63 6.20 -10.57 -5.54
CA HIS A 63 4.82 -11.03 -5.63
C HIS A 63 3.96 -10.28 -4.63
N ASP A 64 2.67 -10.18 -4.92
CA ASP A 64 1.70 -9.72 -3.95
C ASP A 64 1.58 -10.76 -2.82
N SER A 65 1.25 -10.29 -1.61
CA SER A 65 0.76 -11.18 -0.56
C SER A 65 -0.52 -11.88 -1.05
N ALA A 66 -0.88 -13.01 -0.45
CA ALA A 66 -2.06 -13.78 -0.88
C ALA A 66 -3.34 -12.94 -0.85
N ALA A 67 -3.51 -12.08 0.17
CA ALA A 67 -4.68 -11.23 0.29
C ALA A 67 -4.75 -10.20 -0.84
N VAL A 68 -3.63 -9.54 -1.15
CA VAL A 68 -3.56 -8.55 -2.23
C VAL A 68 -3.77 -9.21 -3.58
N ALA A 69 -3.14 -10.36 -3.81
CA ALA A 69 -3.31 -11.10 -5.06
C ALA A 69 -4.78 -11.47 -5.29
N ALA A 70 -5.47 -11.96 -4.25
CA ALA A 70 -6.88 -12.33 -4.37
C ALA A 70 -7.77 -11.13 -4.70
N LEU A 71 -7.54 -9.97 -4.09
CA LEU A 71 -8.30 -8.76 -4.39
C LEU A 71 -8.08 -8.30 -5.81
N ARG A 72 -6.85 -8.30 -6.30
CA ARG A 72 -6.53 -7.88 -7.66
C ARG A 72 -7.10 -8.84 -8.69
N GLU A 73 -7.05 -10.13 -8.43
CA GLU A 73 -7.64 -11.14 -9.33
C GLU A 73 -9.16 -11.02 -9.42
N ALA A 74 -9.81 -10.58 -8.33
CA ALA A 74 -11.25 -10.34 -8.31
C ALA A 74 -11.64 -9.02 -8.98
N GLY A 75 -10.69 -8.25 -9.46
CA GLY A 75 -10.94 -7.05 -10.25
C GLY A 75 -10.58 -5.73 -9.57
N ALA A 76 -10.15 -5.74 -8.32
CA ALA A 76 -9.77 -4.51 -7.61
C ALA A 76 -8.42 -3.99 -8.08
N ALA A 77 -8.30 -2.67 -8.23
CA ALA A 77 -7.03 -2.01 -8.43
C ALA A 77 -6.48 -1.54 -7.07
N VAL A 78 -5.17 -1.43 -6.95
CA VAL A 78 -4.54 -0.90 -5.74
C VAL A 78 -4.43 0.61 -5.86
N ALA A 79 -5.17 1.34 -5.02
CA ALA A 79 -5.14 2.79 -5.01
C ALA A 79 -3.79 3.33 -4.52
N GLY A 80 -3.23 2.72 -3.49
CA GLY A 80 -1.96 3.10 -2.92
C GLY A 80 -1.61 2.26 -1.71
N LEU A 81 -0.45 2.54 -1.13
CA LEU A 81 0.00 1.92 0.12
C LEU A 81 -0.27 2.88 1.27
N ALA A 82 -1.10 2.46 2.21
CA ALA A 82 -1.44 3.27 3.37
C ALA A 82 -0.47 3.02 4.51
N HIS A 83 -0.16 4.07 5.27
CA HIS A 83 0.68 3.94 6.45
C HIS A 83 0.07 2.99 7.48
N THR A 84 0.94 2.39 8.28
CA THR A 84 0.58 1.52 9.38
C THR A 84 1.29 1.99 10.64
N ASP A 85 0.80 1.57 11.80
CA ASP A 85 1.57 1.67 13.03
C ASP A 85 2.85 0.83 12.87
N GLU A 86 3.91 1.20 13.57
CA GLU A 86 5.18 0.51 13.43
C GLU A 86 5.01 -0.98 13.68
N PHE A 87 5.32 -1.79 12.67
CA PHE A 87 5.11 -3.24 12.65
C PHE A 87 3.70 -3.66 13.07
N ALA A 88 2.70 -2.79 12.87
CA ALA A 88 1.29 -3.03 13.18
C ALA A 88 1.01 -3.33 14.66
N TYR A 89 1.82 -2.80 15.57
CA TYR A 89 1.62 -3.01 17.01
C TYR A 89 0.37 -2.37 17.58
N SER A 90 -0.22 -1.41 16.91
CA SER A 90 -1.37 -0.64 17.37
C SER A 90 -2.42 -0.54 16.28
N ILE A 91 -3.65 -0.25 16.67
CA ILE A 91 -4.74 -0.01 15.72
C ILE A 91 -5.14 1.47 15.67
N ALA A 92 -4.40 2.33 16.38
CA ALA A 92 -4.74 3.75 16.51
C ALA A 92 -4.30 4.60 15.31
N GLY A 93 -3.54 4.06 14.38
CA GLY A 93 -3.04 4.80 13.23
C GLY A 93 -1.91 5.76 13.58
N ARG A 94 -1.27 5.60 14.73
CA ARG A 94 -0.17 6.45 15.17
C ARG A 94 1.16 5.89 14.71
N ASN A 95 2.01 6.77 14.24
CA ASN A 95 3.36 6.39 13.84
C ASN A 95 4.32 7.53 14.14
N ALA A 96 5.38 7.24 14.92
CA ALA A 96 6.36 8.24 15.31
C ALA A 96 7.15 8.82 14.13
N HIS A 97 7.19 8.09 13.00
CA HIS A 97 7.97 8.47 11.83
C HIS A 97 7.15 9.29 10.82
N TRP A 98 5.86 8.98 10.66
CA TRP A 98 5.01 9.62 9.65
C TRP A 98 3.81 10.38 10.22
N GLY A 99 3.60 10.32 11.54
CA GLY A 99 2.50 11.02 12.20
C GLY A 99 1.22 10.20 12.25
N THR A 100 0.14 10.87 12.59
CA THR A 100 -1.19 10.27 12.76
C THR A 100 -2.13 10.85 11.70
N PRO A 101 -2.93 10.03 11.00
CA PRO A 101 -3.93 10.53 10.05
C PRO A 101 -4.93 11.48 10.73
N PRO A 102 -5.41 12.46 10.00
CA PRO A 102 -6.42 13.39 10.53
C PRO A 102 -7.75 12.72 10.81
#